data_7fc29ad5b84b8dce20dfea4e1876d8bd
#
_entry.id   7fc29ad5b84b8dce20dfea4e1876d8bd
#
_cell.length_a   1.000
_cell.length_b   1.000
_cell.length_c   1.000
_cell.angle_alpha   90.00
_cell.angle_beta   90.00
_cell.angle_gamma   90.00
#
_symmetry.space_group_name_H-M   'P 1'
#
loop_
_entity.id
_entity.type
_entity.pdbx_description
1 polymer ?
#
loop_
_entity_poly.entity_id
_entity_poly.type
_entity_poly.pdbx_seq_one_letter_code
_entity_poly.pdbx_strand_id
1 'polypeptide(L)'
;MNSPTDSSETALIRARHAVRTDHLLGIDQVLLHSDLPEGHHPEVEIIRQAAPSPPPGREAVNPAEPVITPPDGDTPEERLESLQRQHDAGCPHCTTATGHQNTVFGEGSASAELMFIGEAPGAEEDRTGRPFVGPAGKKLEEMILAMGFKRQDVYIANVLKSRPPKNRTPLEHEIEACSPYLAQQVRIIKPRVIVTLGGPATKLLLKSPKGITHLRGIWGEYQAGDETYPVMPTFHPAYLLRNYTQETRSQVWNDLQAAMARLD
;
A
#
# COMPACT_ATOMS: atom_id res chain seq x y z
N MET A 1 34.43 6.81 -22.64
CA MET A 1 34.05 8.21 -22.36
C MET A 1 32.53 8.23 -22.24
N ASN A 2 32.02 8.04 -21.04
CA ASN A 2 30.56 8.13 -20.75
C ASN A 2 30.26 9.56 -20.39
N SER A 3 29.30 10.15 -21.11
CA SER A 3 28.88 11.54 -20.96
C SER A 3 28.11 11.78 -19.66
N PRO A 4 28.39 12.87 -18.91
CA PRO A 4 27.70 13.18 -17.64
C PRO A 4 26.34 13.91 -17.80
N THR A 5 25.73 13.88 -18.99
CA THR A 5 24.54 14.68 -19.32
C THR A 5 23.21 14.05 -18.93
N ASP A 6 23.17 12.75 -18.62
CA ASP A 6 21.89 12.03 -18.36
C ASP A 6 21.34 12.25 -16.94
N SER A 7 22.20 12.39 -15.92
CA SER A 7 21.75 12.56 -14.54
C SER A 7 21.20 13.96 -14.24
N SER A 8 21.76 15.02 -14.87
CA SER A 8 21.31 16.40 -14.67
C SER A 8 19.96 16.67 -15.35
N GLU A 9 19.73 16.11 -16.52
CA GLU A 9 18.48 16.27 -17.25
C GLU A 9 17.34 15.52 -16.58
N THR A 10 17.62 14.33 -16.08
CA THR A 10 16.68 13.55 -15.26
C THR A 10 16.32 14.26 -13.95
N ALA A 11 17.31 14.84 -13.27
CA ALA A 11 17.11 15.65 -12.05
C ALA A 11 16.28 16.92 -12.34
N LEU A 12 16.51 17.58 -13.48
CA LEU A 12 15.76 18.77 -13.87
C LEU A 12 14.31 18.45 -14.26
N ILE A 13 14.07 17.31 -14.91
CA ILE A 13 12.73 16.81 -15.22
C ILE A 13 11.98 16.47 -13.92
N ARG A 14 12.65 15.81 -12.98
CA ARG A 14 12.10 15.51 -11.65
C ARG A 14 11.78 16.77 -10.85
N ALA A 15 12.67 17.76 -10.83
CA ALA A 15 12.45 19.03 -10.17
C ALA A 15 11.26 19.81 -10.79
N ARG A 16 11.15 19.84 -12.12
CA ARG A 16 10.00 20.44 -12.82
C ARG A 16 8.69 19.71 -12.55
N HIS A 17 8.71 18.38 -12.44
CA HIS A 17 7.53 17.60 -12.02
C HIS A 17 7.15 17.90 -10.57
N ALA A 18 8.09 17.95 -9.64
CA ALA A 18 7.83 18.30 -8.24
C ALA A 18 7.14 19.65 -8.10
N VAL A 19 7.67 20.70 -8.74
CA VAL A 19 7.07 22.06 -8.71
C VAL A 19 5.67 22.09 -9.32
N ARG A 20 5.46 21.40 -10.44
CA ARG A 20 4.14 21.32 -11.09
C ARG A 20 3.12 20.55 -10.26
N THR A 21 3.61 19.58 -9.49
CA THR A 21 2.83 18.71 -8.62
C THR A 21 2.39 19.41 -7.35
N ASP A 22 3.28 20.20 -6.74
CA ASP A 22 2.94 21.00 -5.57
C ASP A 22 1.80 21.95 -5.89
N HIS A 23 1.80 22.55 -7.08
CA HIS A 23 0.70 23.42 -7.54
C HIS A 23 -0.61 22.66 -7.77
N LEU A 24 -0.56 21.42 -8.30
CA LEU A 24 -1.76 20.55 -8.47
C LEU A 24 -2.36 20.11 -7.13
N LEU A 25 -1.52 19.95 -6.10
CA LEU A 25 -1.97 19.66 -4.74
C LEU A 25 -2.31 20.92 -3.94
N GLY A 26 -2.16 22.12 -4.53
CA GLY A 26 -2.41 23.42 -3.90
C GLY A 26 -1.41 23.75 -2.79
N ILE A 27 -0.16 23.39 -2.99
CA ILE A 27 0.96 23.72 -2.11
C ILE A 27 1.69 24.91 -2.75
N ASP A 28 1.52 26.10 -2.18
CA ASP A 28 2.04 27.36 -2.76
C ASP A 28 3.50 27.67 -2.36
N GLN A 29 4.10 26.87 -1.47
CA GLN A 29 5.49 27.04 -1.04
C GLN A 29 6.21 25.70 -1.03
N VAL A 30 7.30 25.61 -1.77
CA VAL A 30 8.24 24.48 -1.78
C VAL A 30 9.44 24.86 -0.94
N LEU A 31 9.67 24.16 0.17
CA LEU A 31 10.94 24.27 0.90
C LEU A 31 11.99 23.49 0.09
N LEU A 32 12.94 24.22 -0.50
CA LEU A 32 14.10 23.60 -1.13
C LEU A 32 14.99 23.00 -0.05
N HIS A 33 15.61 21.89 -0.36
CA HIS A 33 16.45 21.09 0.58
C HIS A 33 17.60 21.88 1.24
N SER A 34 17.93 23.07 0.73
CA SER A 34 18.93 23.97 1.28
C SER A 34 18.52 24.69 2.58
N ASP A 35 17.23 24.63 2.94
CA ASP A 35 16.68 25.38 4.09
C ASP A 35 16.40 24.49 5.31
N LEU A 36 16.78 23.21 5.25
CA LEU A 36 16.69 22.30 6.40
C LEU A 36 17.93 22.47 7.27
N PRO A 37 17.79 22.73 8.60
CA PRO A 37 18.93 22.76 9.49
C PRO A 37 19.64 21.42 9.49
N GLU A 38 20.94 21.43 9.26
CA GLU A 38 21.80 20.26 9.39
C GLU A 38 21.69 19.69 10.82
N GLY A 39 21.24 18.43 10.96
CA GLY A 39 21.42 17.71 12.21
C GLY A 39 20.22 17.08 12.88
N HIS A 40 19.07 16.89 12.23
CA HIS A 40 18.00 16.06 12.79
C HIS A 40 17.56 14.97 11.80
N HIS A 41 18.37 13.90 11.75
CA HIS A 41 17.84 12.58 11.41
C HIS A 41 17.22 12.01 12.69
N PRO A 42 15.91 11.85 12.80
CA PRO A 42 15.36 11.10 13.92
C PRO A 42 15.95 9.69 13.86
N GLU A 43 16.62 9.27 14.92
CA GLU A 43 17.01 7.87 15.10
C GLU A 43 15.80 6.99 14.84
N VAL A 44 15.99 6.03 13.94
CA VAL A 44 14.97 5.03 13.62
C VAL A 44 14.83 4.14 14.84
N GLU A 45 13.92 4.48 15.75
CA GLU A 45 13.54 3.60 16.84
C GLU A 45 12.77 2.40 16.25
N ILE A 46 13.51 1.34 16.00
CA ILE A 46 12.95 0.07 15.55
C ILE A 46 12.10 -0.48 16.69
N ILE A 47 10.79 -0.30 16.61
CA ILE A 47 9.85 -0.86 17.59
C ILE A 47 9.80 -2.38 17.37
N ARG A 48 10.72 -3.10 17.98
CA ARG A 48 10.63 -4.55 18.16
C ARG A 48 9.76 -4.81 19.38
N GLN A 49 8.47 -5.03 19.20
CA GLN A 49 7.61 -5.48 20.29
C GLN A 49 7.35 -6.99 20.18
N ALA A 50 7.63 -7.69 21.28
CA ALA A 50 7.20 -9.07 21.46
C ALA A 50 5.68 -9.15 21.45
N ALA A 51 5.12 -10.16 20.78
CA ALA A 51 3.69 -10.40 20.69
C ALA A 51 3.10 -10.60 22.11
N PRO A 52 1.96 -9.96 22.45
CA PRO A 52 1.24 -10.28 23.67
C PRO A 52 0.61 -11.66 23.58
N SER A 53 0.71 -12.44 24.68
CA SER A 53 0.08 -13.74 24.80
C SER A 53 -1.45 -13.61 24.69
N PRO A 54 -2.15 -14.54 23.97
CA PRO A 54 -3.59 -14.48 23.83
C PRO A 54 -4.30 -14.77 25.18
N PRO A 55 -5.47 -14.15 25.44
CA PRO A 55 -6.28 -14.47 26.59
C PRO A 55 -6.89 -15.89 26.48
N PRO A 56 -7.05 -16.63 27.60
CA PRO A 56 -7.62 -17.96 27.58
C PRO A 56 -9.13 -17.94 27.34
N GLY A 57 -9.61 -18.73 26.39
CA GLY A 57 -10.99 -19.18 26.31
C GLY A 57 -11.87 -18.53 25.24
N ARG A 58 -11.68 -18.94 24.01
CA ARG A 58 -12.73 -19.27 23.02
C ARG A 58 -12.12 -20.27 22.06
N GLU A 59 -12.68 -21.46 22.00
CA GLU A 59 -12.44 -22.35 20.84
C GLU A 59 -13.04 -21.66 19.61
N ALA A 60 -12.23 -20.81 18.98
CA ALA A 60 -12.49 -20.33 17.64
C ALA A 60 -12.30 -21.54 16.73
N VAL A 61 -13.34 -21.93 16.00
CA VAL A 61 -13.19 -22.76 14.81
C VAL A 61 -12.23 -21.99 13.91
N ASN A 62 -10.98 -22.41 13.93
CA ASN A 62 -9.95 -21.82 13.10
C ASN A 62 -10.32 -22.18 11.65
N PRO A 63 -10.74 -21.22 10.80
CA PRO A 63 -10.89 -21.54 9.39
C PRO A 63 -9.53 -22.02 8.94
N ALA A 64 -9.49 -23.21 8.33
CA ALA A 64 -8.23 -23.81 7.87
C ALA A 64 -7.43 -22.73 7.12
N GLU A 65 -6.17 -22.53 7.52
CA GLU A 65 -5.31 -21.60 6.81
C GLU A 65 -5.32 -21.96 5.32
N PRO A 66 -5.44 -20.97 4.41
CA PRO A 66 -5.48 -21.28 3.00
C PRO A 66 -4.18 -21.97 2.60
N VAL A 67 -4.31 -23.16 2.02
CA VAL A 67 -3.16 -23.89 1.47
C VAL A 67 -2.78 -23.21 0.17
N ILE A 68 -1.82 -22.29 0.24
CA ILE A 68 -1.27 -21.63 -0.95
C ILE A 68 -0.06 -22.47 -1.40
N THR A 69 -0.21 -23.11 -2.55
CA THR A 69 0.93 -23.76 -3.22
C THR A 69 1.84 -22.69 -3.85
N PRO A 70 3.15 -22.97 -4.02
CA PRO A 70 4.00 -22.04 -4.75
C PRO A 70 3.37 -21.70 -6.11
N PRO A 71 3.16 -20.41 -6.43
CA PRO A 71 2.52 -20.03 -7.70
C PRO A 71 3.38 -20.45 -8.89
N ASP A 72 2.76 -21.12 -9.85
CA ASP A 72 3.43 -21.58 -11.09
C ASP A 72 3.68 -20.36 -12.00
N GLY A 73 4.79 -20.42 -12.76
CA GLY A 73 5.16 -19.44 -13.77
C GLY A 73 6.64 -19.10 -13.74
N ASP A 74 7.17 -18.76 -14.88
CA ASP A 74 8.57 -18.35 -15.09
C ASP A 74 8.73 -16.83 -14.84
N THR A 75 7.69 -16.04 -15.10
CA THR A 75 7.67 -14.60 -14.90
C THR A 75 6.86 -14.18 -13.66
N PRO A 76 7.13 -13.00 -13.09
CA PRO A 76 6.31 -12.46 -12.00
C PRO A 76 4.83 -12.32 -12.38
N GLU A 77 4.52 -11.94 -13.61
CA GLU A 77 3.17 -11.83 -14.17
C GLU A 77 2.44 -13.18 -14.10
N GLU A 78 3.05 -14.24 -14.63
CA GLU A 78 2.48 -15.59 -14.64
C GLU A 78 2.25 -16.11 -13.20
N ARG A 79 3.18 -15.80 -12.28
CA ARG A 79 3.04 -16.16 -10.86
C ARG A 79 1.89 -15.41 -10.19
N LEU A 80 1.70 -14.11 -10.50
CA LEU A 80 0.55 -13.35 -9.99
C LEU A 80 -0.77 -13.90 -10.53
N GLU A 81 -0.84 -14.26 -11.81
CA GLU A 81 -2.02 -14.89 -12.40
C GLU A 81 -2.31 -16.26 -11.78
N SER A 82 -1.26 -17.08 -11.56
CA SER A 82 -1.40 -18.37 -10.87
C SER A 82 -1.92 -18.19 -9.45
N LEU A 83 -1.36 -17.23 -8.71
CA LEU A 83 -1.80 -16.89 -7.35
C LEU A 83 -3.25 -16.37 -7.32
N GLN A 84 -3.66 -15.58 -8.31
CA GLN A 84 -5.04 -15.11 -8.43
C GLN A 84 -5.99 -16.29 -8.66
N ARG A 85 -5.67 -17.21 -9.56
CA ARG A 85 -6.48 -18.43 -9.77
C ARG A 85 -6.62 -19.26 -8.50
N GLN A 86 -5.54 -19.42 -7.73
CA GLN A 86 -5.59 -20.12 -6.42
C GLN A 86 -6.49 -19.38 -5.43
N HIS A 87 -6.39 -18.03 -5.38
CA HIS A 87 -7.25 -17.20 -4.53
C HIS A 87 -8.72 -17.39 -4.89
N ASP A 88 -9.06 -17.24 -6.16
CA ASP A 88 -10.46 -17.26 -6.63
C ASP A 88 -11.10 -18.66 -6.47
N ALA A 89 -10.29 -19.70 -6.49
CA ALA A 89 -10.75 -21.09 -6.28
C ALA A 89 -10.80 -21.49 -4.80
N GLY A 90 -9.95 -20.94 -3.93
CA GLY A 90 -9.70 -21.53 -2.61
C GLY A 90 -9.57 -20.57 -1.44
N CYS A 91 -9.73 -19.25 -1.61
CA CYS A 91 -9.69 -18.34 -0.46
C CYS A 91 -10.90 -18.60 0.47
N PRO A 92 -10.69 -19.04 1.75
CA PRO A 92 -11.79 -19.42 2.63
C PRO A 92 -12.79 -18.29 2.89
N HIS A 93 -12.32 -17.02 2.87
CA HIS A 93 -13.19 -15.88 3.01
C HIS A 93 -13.91 -15.53 1.69
N CYS A 94 -13.17 -15.30 0.61
CA CYS A 94 -13.75 -14.77 -0.63
C CYS A 94 -14.67 -15.76 -1.36
N THR A 95 -14.45 -17.07 -1.23
CA THR A 95 -15.33 -18.10 -1.81
C THR A 95 -16.60 -18.34 -1.01
N THR A 96 -16.62 -18.00 0.28
CA THR A 96 -17.77 -18.22 1.18
C THR A 96 -18.50 -16.95 1.55
N ALA A 97 -17.85 -15.78 1.45
CA ALA A 97 -18.45 -14.50 1.74
C ALA A 97 -19.61 -14.19 0.78
N THR A 98 -20.72 -13.75 1.33
CA THR A 98 -21.90 -13.34 0.55
C THR A 98 -21.95 -11.83 0.40
N GLY A 99 -22.46 -11.34 -0.73
CA GLY A 99 -22.76 -9.91 -0.93
C GLY A 99 -21.68 -9.11 -1.65
N HIS A 100 -20.59 -9.73 -2.13
CA HIS A 100 -19.71 -9.17 -3.13
C HIS A 100 -20.05 -9.73 -4.53
N GLN A 101 -19.74 -8.97 -5.58
CA GLN A 101 -19.98 -9.37 -6.98
C GLN A 101 -18.70 -9.91 -7.62
N ASN A 102 -17.57 -9.27 -7.34
CA ASN A 102 -16.26 -9.63 -7.87
C ASN A 102 -15.21 -9.66 -6.77
N THR A 103 -14.22 -10.52 -6.96
CA THR A 103 -12.97 -10.42 -6.23
C THR A 103 -12.11 -9.30 -6.85
N VAL A 104 -11.34 -8.62 -6.02
CA VAL A 104 -10.44 -7.52 -6.40
C VAL A 104 -9.03 -7.90 -5.96
N PHE A 105 -8.34 -8.65 -6.80
CA PHE A 105 -7.06 -9.25 -6.43
C PHE A 105 -5.94 -8.22 -6.29
N GLY A 106 -5.83 -7.32 -7.27
CA GLY A 106 -4.84 -6.27 -7.38
C GLY A 106 -4.62 -5.90 -8.84
N GLU A 107 -3.88 -4.81 -9.09
CA GLU A 107 -3.64 -4.30 -10.45
C GLU A 107 -2.32 -3.53 -10.51
N GLY A 108 -1.59 -3.64 -11.61
CA GLY A 108 -0.38 -2.87 -11.88
C GLY A 108 0.76 -3.74 -12.38
N SER A 109 1.99 -3.20 -12.35
CA SER A 109 3.18 -3.90 -12.79
C SER A 109 3.58 -5.02 -11.81
N ALA A 110 3.83 -6.20 -12.31
CA ALA A 110 4.35 -7.31 -11.51
C ALA A 110 5.82 -7.12 -11.09
N SER A 111 6.50 -6.13 -11.66
CA SER A 111 7.86 -5.69 -11.31
C SER A 111 7.89 -4.27 -10.73
N ALA A 112 6.77 -3.83 -10.10
CA ALA A 112 6.67 -2.49 -9.54
C ALA A 112 7.65 -2.29 -8.39
N GLU A 113 8.40 -1.20 -8.41
CA GLU A 113 9.24 -0.79 -7.28
C GLU A 113 8.41 -0.19 -6.12
N LEU A 114 7.19 0.30 -6.42
CA LEU A 114 6.28 0.92 -5.47
C LEU A 114 4.94 0.19 -5.43
N MET A 115 4.53 -0.23 -4.24
CA MET A 115 3.26 -0.91 -4.02
C MET A 115 2.37 -0.14 -3.05
N PHE A 116 1.10 0.09 -3.43
CA PHE A 116 0.09 0.69 -2.55
C PHE A 116 -0.83 -0.39 -1.99
N ILE A 117 -1.06 -0.37 -0.68
CA ILE A 117 -1.91 -1.35 0.00
C ILE A 117 -2.98 -0.63 0.83
N GLY A 118 -4.24 -0.83 0.45
CA GLY A 118 -5.42 -0.38 1.18
C GLY A 118 -6.04 -1.46 2.05
N GLU A 119 -7.23 -1.16 2.61
CA GLU A 119 -7.95 -2.04 3.53
C GLU A 119 -8.76 -3.12 2.80
N ALA A 120 -9.73 -2.70 2.01
CA ALA A 120 -10.70 -3.58 1.33
C ALA A 120 -11.33 -2.88 0.13
N PRO A 121 -11.89 -3.63 -0.84
CA PRO A 121 -12.66 -3.07 -1.94
C PRO A 121 -13.92 -2.34 -1.48
N GLY A 122 -14.24 -1.22 -2.12
CA GLY A 122 -15.52 -0.52 -2.00
C GLY A 122 -16.53 -0.98 -3.05
N ALA A 123 -17.64 -0.23 -3.20
CA ALA A 123 -18.73 -0.60 -4.10
C ALA A 123 -18.35 -0.57 -5.58
N GLU A 124 -17.57 0.43 -6.00
CA GLU A 124 -17.12 0.55 -7.39
C GLU A 124 -16.07 -0.50 -7.73
N GLU A 125 -15.18 -0.81 -6.78
CA GLU A 125 -14.18 -1.84 -6.91
C GLU A 125 -14.84 -3.23 -7.03
N ASP A 126 -15.83 -3.50 -6.20
CA ASP A 126 -16.64 -4.72 -6.24
C ASP A 126 -17.38 -4.88 -7.58
N ARG A 127 -17.94 -3.78 -8.11
CA ARG A 127 -18.64 -3.79 -9.40
C ARG A 127 -17.71 -4.04 -10.60
N THR A 128 -16.47 -3.57 -10.53
CA THR A 128 -15.52 -3.58 -11.65
C THR A 128 -14.46 -4.67 -11.58
N GLY A 129 -14.26 -5.29 -10.41
CA GLY A 129 -13.15 -6.22 -10.15
C GLY A 129 -11.77 -5.54 -10.08
N ARG A 130 -11.71 -4.20 -10.05
CA ARG A 130 -10.44 -3.44 -10.08
C ARG A 130 -10.25 -2.64 -8.79
N PRO A 131 -9.02 -2.59 -8.22
CA PRO A 131 -8.75 -1.87 -6.98
C PRO A 131 -8.74 -0.35 -7.21
N PHE A 132 -9.25 0.42 -6.26
CA PHE A 132 -9.17 1.89 -6.26
C PHE A 132 -9.62 2.55 -7.56
N VAL A 133 -10.88 2.36 -7.94
CA VAL A 133 -11.53 2.98 -9.12
C VAL A 133 -12.65 3.95 -8.76
N GLY A 134 -13.16 3.91 -7.52
CA GLY A 134 -14.12 4.86 -6.99
C GLY A 134 -13.51 6.24 -6.70
N PRO A 135 -14.22 7.14 -6.00
CA PRO A 135 -13.72 8.50 -5.69
C PRO A 135 -12.37 8.50 -4.96
N ALA A 136 -12.17 7.59 -4.01
CA ALA A 136 -10.89 7.41 -3.32
C ALA A 136 -9.79 6.94 -4.28
N GLY A 137 -10.14 6.09 -5.25
CA GLY A 137 -9.24 5.62 -6.29
C GLY A 137 -8.77 6.72 -7.22
N LYS A 138 -9.67 7.63 -7.64
CA LYS A 138 -9.31 8.81 -8.43
C LYS A 138 -8.32 9.69 -7.68
N LYS A 139 -8.52 9.89 -6.37
CA LYS A 139 -7.59 10.62 -5.53
C LYS A 139 -6.24 9.91 -5.41
N LEU A 140 -6.21 8.59 -5.29
CA LEU A 140 -4.96 7.82 -5.32
C LEU A 140 -4.24 7.98 -6.67
N GLU A 141 -4.96 7.99 -7.78
CA GLU A 141 -4.37 8.20 -9.10
C GLU A 141 -3.72 9.59 -9.24
N GLU A 142 -4.38 10.64 -8.71
CA GLU A 142 -3.78 11.98 -8.61
C GLU A 142 -2.48 11.94 -7.77
N MET A 143 -2.46 11.22 -6.65
CA MET A 143 -1.27 11.06 -5.81
C MET A 143 -0.14 10.34 -6.56
N ILE A 144 -0.44 9.25 -7.27
CA ILE A 144 0.52 8.49 -8.08
C ILE A 144 1.10 9.36 -9.19
N LEU A 145 0.25 10.09 -9.92
CA LEU A 145 0.67 11.04 -10.95
C LEU A 145 1.56 12.15 -10.38
N ALA A 146 1.22 12.62 -9.18
CA ALA A 146 1.99 13.61 -8.46
C ALA A 146 3.41 13.13 -8.12
N MET A 147 3.57 11.84 -7.82
CA MET A 147 4.87 11.21 -7.60
C MET A 147 5.67 10.97 -8.91
N GLY A 148 5.10 11.29 -10.07
CA GLY A 148 5.73 11.06 -11.38
C GLY A 148 5.53 9.67 -11.98
N PHE A 149 4.69 8.84 -11.35
CA PHE A 149 4.35 7.51 -11.85
C PHE A 149 3.00 7.50 -12.57
N LYS A 150 2.81 6.53 -13.44
CA LYS A 150 1.49 6.17 -13.98
C LYS A 150 0.92 5.02 -13.13
N ARG A 151 -0.40 4.85 -13.15
CA ARG A 151 -1.07 3.75 -12.45
C ARG A 151 -0.50 2.36 -12.79
N GLN A 152 -0.12 2.16 -14.04
CA GLN A 152 0.46 0.92 -14.54
C GLN A 152 1.91 0.66 -14.11
N ASP A 153 2.63 1.67 -13.61
CA ASP A 153 4.02 1.57 -13.19
C ASP A 153 4.15 1.11 -11.73
N VAL A 154 3.07 1.20 -10.97
CA VAL A 154 2.98 0.78 -9.56
C VAL A 154 2.09 -0.46 -9.44
N TYR A 155 2.07 -1.10 -8.27
CA TYR A 155 1.09 -2.14 -7.98
C TYR A 155 0.14 -1.68 -6.88
N ILE A 156 -1.15 -1.91 -7.07
CA ILE A 156 -2.20 -1.48 -6.14
C ILE A 156 -2.99 -2.70 -5.69
N ALA A 157 -3.09 -2.89 -4.38
CA ALA A 157 -3.84 -3.98 -3.78
C ALA A 157 -4.56 -3.53 -2.49
N ASN A 158 -5.36 -4.43 -1.96
CA ASN A 158 -5.95 -4.32 -0.62
C ASN A 158 -5.58 -5.54 0.21
N VAL A 159 -5.73 -5.44 1.53
CA VAL A 159 -5.64 -6.56 2.45
C VAL A 159 -6.70 -7.59 2.10
N LEU A 160 -7.99 -7.21 2.11
CA LEU A 160 -9.06 -8.06 1.63
C LEU A 160 -9.18 -8.02 0.11
N LYS A 161 -9.54 -9.17 -0.46
CA LYS A 161 -9.76 -9.30 -1.91
C LYS A 161 -11.24 -9.27 -2.29
N SER A 162 -12.15 -9.18 -1.33
CA SER A 162 -13.58 -9.01 -1.55
C SER A 162 -14.14 -7.90 -0.67
N ARG A 163 -15.26 -7.30 -1.10
CA ARG A 163 -15.92 -6.21 -0.41
C ARG A 163 -16.64 -6.71 0.85
N PRO A 164 -16.34 -6.17 2.05
CA PRO A 164 -17.12 -6.48 3.24
C PRO A 164 -18.55 -5.94 3.14
N PRO A 165 -19.55 -6.64 3.70
CA PRO A 165 -20.94 -6.18 3.69
C PRO A 165 -21.09 -4.73 4.18
N LYS A 166 -21.76 -3.89 3.38
CA LYS A 166 -21.99 -2.45 3.67
C LYS A 166 -20.69 -1.63 3.90
N ASN A 167 -19.56 -2.07 3.36
CA ASN A 167 -18.24 -1.45 3.56
C ASN A 167 -17.85 -1.35 5.06
N ARG A 168 -18.24 -2.32 5.89
CA ARG A 168 -17.78 -2.35 7.28
C ARG A 168 -16.29 -2.63 7.37
N THR A 169 -15.69 -2.33 8.49
CA THR A 169 -14.32 -2.75 8.78
C THR A 169 -14.19 -4.27 8.69
N PRO A 170 -13.12 -4.78 8.07
CA PRO A 170 -12.80 -6.20 8.04
C PRO A 170 -12.74 -6.83 9.42
N LEU A 171 -13.19 -8.06 9.53
CA LEU A 171 -13.06 -8.88 10.73
C LEU A 171 -11.69 -9.59 10.72
N GLU A 172 -11.20 -9.96 11.89
CA GLU A 172 -9.89 -10.58 12.05
C GLU A 172 -9.75 -11.86 11.20
N HIS A 173 -10.72 -12.75 11.26
CA HIS A 173 -10.71 -14.00 10.47
C HIS A 173 -10.76 -13.75 8.94
N GLU A 174 -11.36 -12.65 8.47
CA GLU A 174 -11.37 -12.26 7.06
C GLU A 174 -9.96 -11.82 6.62
N ILE A 175 -9.30 -11.06 7.50
CA ILE A 175 -7.91 -10.62 7.31
C ILE A 175 -6.99 -11.83 7.30
N GLU A 176 -7.12 -12.74 8.27
CA GLU A 176 -6.33 -13.97 8.36
C GLU A 176 -6.45 -14.81 7.10
N ALA A 177 -7.66 -14.95 6.55
CA ALA A 177 -7.89 -15.69 5.31
C ALA A 177 -7.30 -15.05 4.06
N CYS A 178 -7.27 -13.71 3.97
CA CYS A 178 -6.79 -12.97 2.78
C CYS A 178 -5.31 -12.57 2.85
N SER A 179 -4.77 -12.32 4.05
CA SER A 179 -3.40 -11.81 4.22
C SER A 179 -2.30 -12.72 3.65
N PRO A 180 -2.42 -14.07 3.64
CA PRO A 180 -1.43 -14.94 3.01
C PRO A 180 -1.29 -14.69 1.49
N TYR A 181 -2.37 -14.36 0.79
CA TYR A 181 -2.32 -13.99 -0.63
C TYR A 181 -1.63 -12.65 -0.83
N LEU A 182 -1.87 -11.66 0.05
CA LEU A 182 -1.16 -10.38 0.01
C LEU A 182 0.34 -10.58 0.23
N ALA A 183 0.73 -11.42 1.20
CA ALA A 183 2.13 -11.74 1.45
C ALA A 183 2.80 -12.37 0.21
N GLN A 184 2.11 -13.26 -0.49
CA GLN A 184 2.63 -13.84 -1.75
C GLN A 184 2.72 -12.80 -2.86
N GLN A 185 1.75 -11.87 -2.99
CA GLN A 185 1.85 -10.77 -3.95
C GLN A 185 3.12 -9.94 -3.69
N VAL A 186 3.38 -9.55 -2.44
CA VAL A 186 4.59 -8.80 -2.06
C VAL A 186 5.87 -9.58 -2.41
N ARG A 187 5.90 -10.89 -2.13
CA ARG A 187 7.06 -11.76 -2.45
C ARG A 187 7.31 -11.94 -3.95
N ILE A 188 6.24 -11.95 -4.76
CA ILE A 188 6.36 -12.04 -6.23
C ILE A 188 6.85 -10.72 -6.81
N ILE A 189 6.23 -9.61 -6.42
CA ILE A 189 6.51 -8.27 -6.95
C ILE A 189 7.84 -7.72 -6.45
N LYS A 190 8.20 -8.00 -5.18
CA LYS A 190 9.42 -7.52 -4.50
C LYS A 190 9.59 -5.99 -4.57
N PRO A 191 8.58 -5.23 -4.12
CA PRO A 191 8.65 -3.78 -4.21
C PRO A 191 9.78 -3.24 -3.31
N ARG A 192 10.43 -2.18 -3.75
CA ARG A 192 11.43 -1.46 -2.94
C ARG A 192 10.76 -0.70 -1.78
N VAL A 193 9.51 -0.24 -2.00
CA VAL A 193 8.73 0.50 -1.01
C VAL A 193 7.26 0.06 -1.06
N ILE A 194 6.67 -0.13 0.12
CA ILE A 194 5.23 -0.29 0.30
C ILE A 194 4.68 0.98 0.93
N VAL A 195 3.63 1.56 0.34
CA VAL A 195 2.84 2.66 0.94
C VAL A 195 1.51 2.08 1.42
N THR A 196 1.26 2.14 2.74
CA THR A 196 -0.03 1.71 3.29
C THR A 196 -0.99 2.89 3.38
N LEU A 197 -2.23 2.67 2.91
CA LEU A 197 -3.28 3.66 2.80
C LEU A 197 -4.28 3.49 3.95
N GLY A 198 -4.09 4.29 5.01
CA GLY A 198 -4.98 4.31 6.17
C GLY A 198 -4.64 3.31 7.28
N GLY A 199 -5.38 3.42 8.39
CA GLY A 199 -5.10 2.70 9.63
C GLY A 199 -5.14 1.17 9.53
N PRO A 200 -6.20 0.57 8.96
CA PRO A 200 -6.33 -0.89 8.95
C PRO A 200 -5.20 -1.60 8.22
N ALA A 201 -4.86 -1.16 7.00
CA ALA A 201 -3.73 -1.70 6.26
C ALA A 201 -2.41 -1.52 7.00
N THR A 202 -2.19 -0.33 7.57
CA THR A 202 -0.99 -0.03 8.37
C THR A 202 -0.87 -0.93 9.61
N LYS A 203 -1.96 -1.06 10.37
CA LYS A 203 -1.97 -1.90 11.59
C LYS A 203 -1.66 -3.36 11.28
N LEU A 204 -2.20 -3.87 10.17
CA LEU A 204 -1.94 -5.24 9.75
C LEU A 204 -0.47 -5.44 9.40
N LEU A 205 0.08 -4.61 8.49
CA LEU A 205 1.43 -4.81 8.00
C LEU A 205 2.47 -4.56 9.09
N LEU A 206 2.28 -3.52 9.91
CA LEU A 206 3.22 -3.16 10.98
C LEU A 206 2.93 -3.85 12.33
N LYS A 207 1.85 -4.65 12.42
CA LYS A 207 1.42 -5.31 13.68
C LYS A 207 1.36 -4.32 14.85
N SER A 208 0.90 -3.10 14.59
CA SER A 208 0.90 -2.00 15.57
C SER A 208 -0.52 -1.67 16.05
N PRO A 209 -0.75 -1.48 17.35
CA PRO A 209 -2.04 -1.03 17.88
C PRO A 209 -2.27 0.47 17.67
N LYS A 210 -1.22 1.24 17.33
CA LYS A 210 -1.31 2.70 17.18
C LYS A 210 -2.20 3.10 16.00
N GLY A 211 -2.83 4.27 16.10
CA GLY A 211 -3.64 4.85 15.02
C GLY A 211 -2.79 5.47 13.93
N ILE A 212 -3.39 5.67 12.75
CA ILE A 212 -2.68 6.22 11.57
C ILE A 212 -2.09 7.61 11.81
N THR A 213 -2.70 8.44 12.63
CA THR A 213 -2.20 9.76 13.00
C THR A 213 -0.83 9.73 13.70
N HIS A 214 -0.52 8.61 14.37
CA HIS A 214 0.76 8.40 15.04
C HIS A 214 1.77 7.60 14.19
N LEU A 215 1.27 6.88 13.17
CA LEU A 215 2.13 6.00 12.34
C LEU A 215 2.48 6.62 11.00
N ARG A 216 1.65 7.55 10.49
CA ARG A 216 1.93 8.18 9.20
C ARG A 216 3.27 8.91 9.20
N GLY A 217 3.99 8.83 8.11
CA GLY A 217 5.29 9.46 7.94
C GLY A 217 6.45 8.82 8.73
N ILE A 218 6.18 7.73 9.47
CA ILE A 218 7.20 6.99 10.20
C ILE A 218 7.44 5.67 9.48
N TRP A 219 8.68 5.42 9.09
CA TRP A 219 9.06 4.18 8.45
C TRP A 219 8.81 2.97 9.37
N GLY A 220 8.26 1.93 8.80
CA GLY A 220 8.13 0.62 9.41
C GLY A 220 8.63 -0.46 8.47
N GLU A 221 8.47 -1.72 8.89
CA GLU A 221 8.89 -2.88 8.12
C GLU A 221 7.77 -3.92 8.09
N TYR A 222 7.58 -4.52 6.93
CA TYR A 222 6.68 -5.65 6.73
C TYR A 222 7.47 -6.88 6.35
N GLN A 223 7.27 -7.96 7.11
CA GLN A 223 7.89 -9.25 6.82
C GLN A 223 6.94 -10.12 6.01
N ALA A 224 7.35 -10.51 4.81
CA ALA A 224 6.65 -11.46 3.95
C ALA A 224 7.55 -12.68 3.68
N GLY A 225 7.34 -13.76 4.41
CA GLY A 225 8.25 -14.89 4.44
C GLY A 225 9.59 -14.51 5.07
N ASP A 226 10.70 -14.79 4.39
CA ASP A 226 12.05 -14.50 4.86
C ASP A 226 12.55 -13.10 4.45
N GLU A 227 11.77 -12.37 3.66
CA GLU A 227 12.14 -11.04 3.15
C GLU A 227 11.41 -9.94 3.93
N THR A 228 12.10 -8.80 4.13
CA THR A 228 11.57 -7.62 4.84
C THR A 228 11.48 -6.45 3.88
N TYR A 229 10.34 -5.76 3.92
CA TYR A 229 10.01 -4.66 3.01
C TYR A 229 9.76 -3.37 3.79
N PRO A 230 10.34 -2.23 3.37
CA PRO A 230 10.08 -0.95 4.02
C PRO A 230 8.65 -0.47 3.74
N VAL A 231 8.00 0.02 4.79
CA VAL A 231 6.61 0.49 4.74
C VAL A 231 6.53 1.95 5.14
N MET A 232 5.90 2.76 4.30
CA MET A 232 5.55 4.15 4.59
C MET A 232 4.03 4.26 4.79
N PRO A 233 3.56 4.45 6.03
CA PRO A 233 2.15 4.71 6.30
C PRO A 233 1.75 6.12 5.91
N THR A 234 0.56 6.24 5.29
CA THR A 234 -0.06 7.55 5.03
C THR A 234 -1.58 7.50 5.23
N PHE A 235 -2.25 8.64 5.17
CA PHE A 235 -3.70 8.69 5.23
C PHE A 235 -4.34 8.02 4.02
N HIS A 236 -5.51 7.40 4.24
CA HIS A 236 -6.30 6.84 3.15
C HIS A 236 -6.81 7.96 2.21
N PRO A 237 -6.81 7.78 0.88
CA PRO A 237 -7.30 8.80 -0.05
C PRO A 237 -8.72 9.29 0.25
N ALA A 238 -9.60 8.43 0.75
CA ALA A 238 -10.94 8.82 1.20
C ALA A 238 -10.93 9.77 2.40
N TYR A 239 -9.88 9.75 3.23
CA TYR A 239 -9.73 10.71 4.32
C TYR A 239 -9.42 12.10 3.77
N LEU A 240 -8.56 12.21 2.75
CA LEU A 240 -8.28 13.47 2.06
C LEU A 240 -9.54 14.06 1.44
N LEU A 241 -10.42 13.24 0.84
CA LEU A 241 -11.67 13.73 0.26
C LEU A 241 -12.59 14.38 1.30
N ARG A 242 -12.59 13.87 2.54
CA ARG A 242 -13.40 14.40 3.65
C ARG A 242 -12.73 15.54 4.43
N ASN A 243 -11.40 15.58 4.41
CA ASN A 243 -10.58 16.52 5.20
C ASN A 243 -9.54 17.18 4.28
N TYR A 244 -10.02 17.89 3.26
CA TYR A 244 -9.17 18.48 2.22
C TYR A 244 -8.60 19.83 2.66
N THR A 245 -7.81 19.82 3.76
CA THR A 245 -7.09 20.99 4.26
C THR A 245 -5.67 21.05 3.69
N GLN A 246 -5.04 22.22 3.71
CA GLN A 246 -3.65 22.37 3.32
C GLN A 246 -2.74 21.48 4.19
N GLU A 247 -2.98 21.44 5.49
CA GLU A 247 -2.23 20.62 6.42
C GLU A 247 -2.28 19.12 6.06
N THR A 248 -3.49 18.59 5.85
CA THR A 248 -3.66 17.16 5.52
C THR A 248 -2.99 16.82 4.18
N ARG A 249 -3.10 17.69 3.18
CA ARG A 249 -2.42 17.51 1.89
C ARG A 249 -0.90 17.52 2.04
N SER A 250 -0.36 18.48 2.78
CA SER A 250 1.09 18.56 3.05
C SER A 250 1.60 17.33 3.79
N GLN A 251 0.83 16.85 4.77
CA GLN A 251 1.18 15.64 5.50
C GLN A 251 1.28 14.41 4.58
N VAL A 252 0.29 14.19 3.74
CA VAL A 252 0.31 13.08 2.77
C VAL A 252 1.44 13.25 1.76
N TRP A 253 1.64 14.47 1.27
CA TRP A 253 2.70 14.75 0.31
C TRP A 253 4.10 14.48 0.89
N ASN A 254 4.35 14.88 2.13
CA ASN A 254 5.62 14.59 2.82
C ASN A 254 5.85 13.07 2.96
N ASP A 255 4.80 12.29 3.27
CA ASP A 255 4.91 10.83 3.35
C ASP A 255 5.29 10.22 2.00
N LEU A 256 4.65 10.71 0.91
CA LEU A 256 4.92 10.25 -0.46
C LEU A 256 6.31 10.67 -0.94
N GLN A 257 6.76 11.89 -0.62
CA GLN A 257 8.13 12.34 -0.92
C GLN A 257 9.17 11.47 -0.22
N ALA A 258 8.95 11.11 1.05
CA ALA A 258 9.82 10.20 1.76
C ALA A 258 9.85 8.81 1.10
N ALA A 259 8.71 8.32 0.59
CA ALA A 259 8.64 7.07 -0.16
C ALA A 259 9.44 7.15 -1.48
N MET A 260 9.30 8.26 -2.24
CA MET A 260 10.06 8.49 -3.48
C MET A 260 11.56 8.56 -3.24
N ALA A 261 12.00 9.28 -2.22
CA ALA A 261 13.42 9.41 -1.89
C ALA A 261 14.11 8.06 -1.58
N ARG A 262 13.34 7.02 -1.28
CA ARG A 262 13.88 5.68 -1.07
C ARG A 262 13.91 4.85 -2.35
N LEU A 263 13.28 5.31 -3.42
CA LEU A 263 13.33 4.69 -4.74
C LEU A 263 14.51 5.21 -5.59
N ASP A 264 15.04 6.37 -5.24
CA ASP A 264 16.26 6.93 -5.82
C ASP A 264 17.50 6.22 -5.24
#